data_54e1a29e60bb1ab71eb8d573d3d29a57
#
_entry.id   54e1a29e60bb1ab71eb8d573d3d29a57
#
_cell.length_a   1.000
_cell.length_b   1.000
_cell.length_c   1.000
_cell.angle_alpha   90.00
_cell.angle_beta   90.00
_cell.angle_gamma   90.00
#
_symmetry.space_group_name_H-M   'P 1'
#
loop_
_entity.id
_entity.type
_entity.pdbx_description
1 polymer ?
#
loop_
_entity_poly.entity_id
_entity_poly.type
_entity_poly.pdbx_seq_one_letter_code
_entity_poly.pdbx_strand_id
1 'polypeptide(L)'
;MGRLVFLLGLLAPGQELELPTPLEQYQTYDWQADARALAVEIAATAPEEARARAAALLESSSPDEVRDVLHSIDWQRYRGRLERILLHSSRVLEVVPDDAARWKPLIHDALLLFLDGMSEERFVERLVAQAALPRGASRGDRVLAFVADAPSLQKLAQILARNRALAPDLREALQTLENGLRSAQYEEILSVIRREFSKATIEEYRIVFEDRLLAEASVGAVVVARYRPLTSDQGARSACKVLKPRAVSALGEDLALIDRVLAYLEIHADFYDIGDTPLVDIFHEIREALSRETQVADERKNLVRAREYYRDDPAVLVPAVLPFSTENVTCMEFVEGVKVTEAFAGSPRDRAALARRVSDVLTYDVIFSSNDPALFHGDPHAGNVFHAPSAEDPYRLGLIDWGLAAEFSLEERLHLAQLMLGLYLKDEKRLANHSRVLVDGLPEAEDSVRMRDAAAKVVEGNGSDEMFTLLDELLTELASEGYKIRYSAAIFIKSQLTISGILKELDPEFDQDDYVLDRIEGQVWREFGPRLLHTVWFPAWNSHDYRSLLSNEDVKDVHMKRTGRFFKKVGKGIWDGITLQWLF
;
A
#
# COMPACT_ATOMS: atom_id res chain seq x y z
N MET A 1 -22.66 21.09 25.39
CA MET A 1 -23.91 20.65 24.75
C MET A 1 -23.68 19.55 23.72
N GLY A 2 -22.76 19.67 22.74
CA GLY A 2 -22.56 18.63 21.71
C GLY A 2 -22.17 17.24 22.22
N ARG A 3 -21.42 17.13 23.33
CA ARG A 3 -21.05 15.84 23.93
C ARG A 3 -22.21 15.19 24.72
N LEU A 4 -23.00 16.00 25.42
CA LEU A 4 -24.19 15.50 26.09
C LEU A 4 -25.23 15.02 25.09
N VAL A 5 -25.35 15.75 23.98
CA VAL A 5 -26.24 15.43 22.87
C VAL A 5 -25.82 14.11 22.22
N PHE A 6 -24.51 13.85 22.09
CA PHE A 6 -24.00 12.58 21.57
C PHE A 6 -24.24 11.40 22.55
N LEU A 7 -24.09 11.63 23.86
CA LEU A 7 -24.22 10.60 24.90
C LEU A 7 -25.65 10.39 25.42
N LEU A 8 -26.53 11.37 25.27
CA LEU A 8 -27.91 11.30 25.75
C LEU A 8 -28.92 11.00 24.63
N GLY A 9 -28.44 10.84 23.39
CA GLY A 9 -29.26 10.58 22.24
C GLY A 9 -29.74 9.14 22.03
N LEU A 10 -30.17 8.41 23.07
CA LEU A 10 -30.35 6.97 23.02
C LEU A 10 -31.75 6.51 23.46
N LEU A 11 -32.87 6.64 22.68
CA LEU A 11 -34.12 5.97 23.02
C LEU A 11 -35.30 6.20 22.02
N ALA A 12 -35.42 5.44 20.93
CA ALA A 12 -36.68 5.09 20.25
C ALA A 12 -36.56 3.69 19.62
N PRO A 13 -37.61 2.91 19.47
CA PRO A 13 -37.54 1.59 18.89
C PRO A 13 -36.91 1.66 17.51
N GLY A 14 -35.99 0.73 17.23
CA GLY A 14 -35.16 0.73 16.05
C GLY A 14 -35.95 1.02 14.79
N GLN A 15 -35.61 2.11 14.11
CA GLN A 15 -35.93 2.23 12.71
C GLN A 15 -34.97 1.30 11.98
N GLU A 16 -35.49 0.34 11.23
CA GLU A 16 -34.71 -0.43 10.29
C GLU A 16 -33.96 0.53 9.37
N LEU A 17 -32.74 0.20 9.03
CA LEU A 17 -31.94 0.92 8.03
C LEU A 17 -32.69 0.85 6.70
N GLU A 18 -33.38 1.93 6.32
CA GLU A 18 -34.00 2.06 5.00
C GLU A 18 -32.89 2.36 3.98
N LEU A 19 -32.46 1.34 3.27
CA LEU A 19 -31.46 1.43 2.18
C LEU A 19 -32.09 0.90 0.88
N PRO A 20 -31.76 1.48 -0.31
CA PRO A 20 -30.83 2.61 -0.51
C PRO A 20 -31.43 3.95 -0.04
N THR A 21 -30.56 4.79 0.56
CA THR A 21 -30.98 6.10 1.09
C THR A 21 -31.25 7.07 -0.07
N PRO A 22 -32.45 7.65 -0.18
CA PRO A 22 -32.72 8.66 -1.21
C PRO A 22 -31.80 9.88 -1.07
N LEU A 23 -31.32 10.41 -2.21
CA LEU A 23 -30.37 11.53 -2.23
C LEU A 23 -30.87 12.76 -1.44
N GLU A 24 -32.17 13.07 -1.51
CA GLU A 24 -32.81 14.16 -0.75
C GLU A 24 -32.68 13.94 0.76
N GLN A 25 -32.90 12.72 1.23
CA GLN A 25 -32.81 12.37 2.65
C GLN A 25 -31.36 12.46 3.14
N TYR A 26 -30.39 12.00 2.34
CA TYR A 26 -28.98 12.14 2.63
C TYR A 26 -28.55 13.62 2.77
N GLN A 27 -29.01 14.49 1.85
CA GLN A 27 -28.64 15.92 1.81
C GLN A 27 -29.30 16.74 2.91
N THR A 28 -30.50 16.34 3.38
CA THR A 28 -31.30 17.09 4.36
C THR A 28 -31.19 16.57 5.79
N TYR A 29 -30.44 15.49 6.04
CA TYR A 29 -30.32 14.91 7.37
C TYR A 29 -29.56 15.82 8.34
N ASP A 30 -30.30 16.40 9.30
CA ASP A 30 -29.73 17.18 10.41
C ASP A 30 -29.38 16.26 11.59
N TRP A 31 -28.19 15.67 11.54
CA TRP A 31 -27.70 14.80 12.60
C TRP A 31 -27.61 15.49 13.97
N GLN A 32 -27.44 16.84 14.00
CA GLN A 32 -27.38 17.58 15.27
C GLN A 32 -28.75 17.72 15.90
N ALA A 33 -29.79 17.93 15.09
CA ALA A 33 -31.16 17.94 15.57
C ALA A 33 -31.58 16.54 16.03
N ASP A 34 -31.26 15.51 15.26
CA ASP A 34 -31.56 14.12 15.62
C ASP A 34 -30.81 13.70 16.90
N ALA A 35 -29.55 14.04 17.03
CA ALA A 35 -28.77 13.79 18.23
C ALA A 35 -29.35 14.52 19.48
N ARG A 36 -29.87 15.75 19.31
CA ARG A 36 -30.57 16.47 20.41
C ARG A 36 -31.87 15.81 20.80
N ALA A 37 -32.67 15.43 19.81
CA ALA A 37 -33.94 14.74 20.04
C ALA A 37 -33.73 13.41 20.76
N LEU A 38 -32.74 12.67 20.29
CA LEU A 38 -32.32 11.43 20.88
C LEU A 38 -31.86 11.63 22.33
N ALA A 39 -31.13 12.72 22.65
CA ALA A 39 -30.67 13.08 24.01
C ALA A 39 -31.85 13.27 25.01
N VAL A 40 -32.87 13.95 24.58
CA VAL A 40 -34.07 14.20 25.40
C VAL A 40 -34.79 12.88 25.70
N GLU A 41 -34.86 12.01 24.74
CA GLU A 41 -35.54 10.71 24.83
C GLU A 41 -34.83 9.76 25.82
N ILE A 42 -33.48 9.74 25.84
CA ILE A 42 -32.70 9.00 26.85
C ILE A 42 -32.93 9.57 28.25
N ALA A 43 -32.86 10.89 28.39
CA ALA A 43 -33.03 11.52 29.68
C ALA A 43 -34.42 11.18 30.29
N ALA A 44 -35.41 10.89 29.45
CA ALA A 44 -36.75 10.52 29.90
C ALA A 44 -36.87 9.07 30.41
N THR A 45 -36.08 8.15 29.90
CA THR A 45 -36.24 6.70 30.13
C THR A 45 -35.07 6.02 30.80
N ALA A 46 -33.87 6.65 30.82
CA ALA A 46 -32.69 6.10 31.47
C ALA A 46 -32.85 6.02 33.01
N PRO A 47 -32.24 5.00 33.66
CA PRO A 47 -32.17 4.93 35.11
C PRO A 47 -31.54 6.18 35.72
N GLU A 48 -31.95 6.58 36.93
CA GLU A 48 -31.47 7.79 37.59
C GLU A 48 -29.94 7.79 37.77
N GLU A 49 -29.34 6.62 38.03
CA GLU A 49 -27.91 6.41 38.11
C GLU A 49 -27.18 6.68 36.78
N ALA A 50 -27.73 6.22 35.67
CA ALA A 50 -27.18 6.46 34.34
C ALA A 50 -27.28 7.95 33.96
N ARG A 51 -28.36 8.62 34.32
CA ARG A 51 -28.52 10.07 34.13
C ARG A 51 -27.51 10.88 34.94
N ALA A 52 -27.27 10.50 36.20
CA ALA A 52 -26.28 11.16 37.06
C ALA A 52 -24.85 10.98 36.50
N ARG A 53 -24.49 9.77 36.04
CA ARG A 53 -23.21 9.48 35.38
C ARG A 53 -23.05 10.25 34.09
N ALA A 54 -24.07 10.28 33.25
CA ALA A 54 -24.07 11.04 32.01
C ALA A 54 -23.93 12.56 32.24
N ALA A 55 -24.49 13.09 33.32
CA ALA A 55 -24.31 14.48 33.73
C ALA A 55 -22.87 14.79 34.16
N ALA A 56 -22.21 13.85 34.87
CA ALA A 56 -20.81 13.96 35.25
C ALA A 56 -19.85 14.00 34.06
N LEU A 57 -20.19 13.32 32.95
CA LEU A 57 -19.41 13.35 31.70
C LEU A 57 -19.38 14.73 31.01
N LEU A 58 -20.22 15.69 31.43
CA LEU A 58 -20.11 17.08 30.97
C LEU A 58 -18.84 17.76 31.43
N GLU A 59 -18.31 17.34 32.58
CA GLU A 59 -17.12 17.91 33.23
C GLU A 59 -15.85 17.08 32.96
N SER A 60 -16.01 15.77 32.77
CA SER A 60 -14.94 14.82 32.47
C SER A 60 -15.27 14.08 31.17
N SER A 61 -14.25 13.67 30.42
CA SER A 61 -14.43 12.96 29.14
C SER A 61 -13.46 11.79 29.04
N SER A 62 -13.27 11.05 30.14
CA SER A 62 -12.46 9.85 30.06
C SER A 62 -13.19 8.79 29.21
N PRO A 63 -12.48 8.06 28.34
CA PRO A 63 -13.07 6.97 27.54
C PRO A 63 -13.79 5.92 28.42
N ASP A 64 -13.27 5.61 29.60
CA ASP A 64 -13.84 4.62 30.50
C ASP A 64 -15.18 5.07 31.06
N GLU A 65 -15.31 6.33 31.47
CA GLU A 65 -16.60 6.88 31.93
C GLU A 65 -17.67 6.90 30.83
N VAL A 66 -17.27 7.20 29.57
CA VAL A 66 -18.16 7.12 28.41
C VAL A 66 -18.64 5.69 28.18
N ARG A 67 -17.74 4.72 28.27
CA ARG A 67 -18.04 3.30 28.13
C ARG A 67 -18.99 2.82 29.22
N ASP A 68 -18.76 3.19 30.48
CA ASP A 68 -19.61 2.83 31.61
C ASP A 68 -21.03 3.37 31.44
N VAL A 69 -21.18 4.59 30.96
CA VAL A 69 -22.51 5.16 30.65
C VAL A 69 -23.19 4.39 29.55
N LEU A 70 -22.51 4.09 28.43
CA LEU A 70 -23.07 3.29 27.34
C LEU A 70 -23.52 1.92 27.84
N HIS A 71 -22.73 1.22 28.64
CA HIS A 71 -23.11 -0.08 29.23
C HIS A 71 -24.28 0.01 30.23
N SER A 72 -24.55 1.17 30.80
CA SER A 72 -25.66 1.38 31.74
C SER A 72 -27.01 1.64 31.06
N ILE A 73 -27.05 1.70 29.72
CA ILE A 73 -28.18 2.07 28.90
C ILE A 73 -28.48 0.96 27.89
N ASP A 74 -29.74 0.73 27.55
CA ASP A 74 -30.18 -0.13 26.45
C ASP A 74 -30.01 0.61 25.10
N TRP A 75 -28.74 0.82 24.68
CA TRP A 75 -28.41 1.56 23.46
C TRP A 75 -28.73 0.78 22.18
N GLN A 76 -28.81 -0.55 22.24
CA GLN A 76 -29.11 -1.39 21.08
C GLN A 76 -30.43 -1.03 20.41
N ARG A 77 -31.41 -0.63 21.22
CA ARG A 77 -32.69 -0.14 20.73
C ARG A 77 -32.61 1.05 19.76
N TYR A 78 -31.48 1.75 19.73
CA TYR A 78 -31.25 3.00 18.98
C TYR A 78 -30.10 2.90 18.00
N ARG A 79 -29.60 1.71 17.81
CA ARG A 79 -28.41 1.44 17.02
C ARG A 79 -28.45 2.13 15.67
N GLY A 80 -29.51 1.96 14.87
CA GLY A 80 -29.61 2.58 13.54
C GLY A 80 -29.58 4.11 13.54
N ARG A 81 -30.11 4.77 14.60
CA ARG A 81 -29.96 6.24 14.75
C ARG A 81 -28.55 6.64 15.15
N LEU A 82 -27.95 5.88 16.06
CA LEU A 82 -26.55 6.11 16.47
C LEU A 82 -25.58 5.93 15.33
N GLU A 83 -25.79 4.96 14.46
CA GLU A 83 -25.00 4.72 13.26
C GLU A 83 -25.02 5.93 12.32
N ARG A 84 -26.22 6.46 12.06
CA ARG A 84 -26.35 7.69 11.25
C ARG A 84 -25.71 8.91 11.91
N ILE A 85 -25.94 9.11 13.21
CA ILE A 85 -25.31 10.21 13.95
C ILE A 85 -23.79 10.07 13.97
N LEU A 86 -23.29 8.85 14.21
CA LEU A 86 -21.86 8.55 14.23
C LEU A 86 -21.23 8.84 12.86
N LEU A 87 -21.84 8.35 11.78
CA LEU A 87 -21.36 8.55 10.42
C LEU A 87 -21.25 10.03 10.07
N HIS A 88 -22.29 10.81 10.33
CA HIS A 88 -22.30 12.24 10.00
C HIS A 88 -21.42 13.09 10.94
N SER A 89 -21.41 12.79 12.24
CA SER A 89 -20.58 13.52 13.22
C SER A 89 -19.09 13.27 13.04
N SER A 90 -18.70 12.11 12.53
CA SER A 90 -17.31 11.77 12.20
C SER A 90 -16.75 12.56 11.02
N ARG A 91 -17.62 13.13 10.19
CA ARG A 91 -17.28 13.86 8.96
C ARG A 91 -16.52 13.00 7.93
N VAL A 92 -16.62 11.67 8.02
CA VAL A 92 -15.89 10.75 7.14
C VAL A 92 -16.30 10.92 5.67
N LEU A 93 -17.55 11.32 5.38
CA LEU A 93 -18.01 11.57 4.01
C LEU A 93 -17.35 12.79 3.34
N GLU A 94 -16.69 13.64 4.11
CA GLU A 94 -15.91 14.76 3.59
C GLU A 94 -14.53 14.34 3.05
N VAL A 95 -14.13 13.07 3.28
CA VAL A 95 -12.97 12.45 2.64
C VAL A 95 -13.20 12.24 1.13
N VAL A 96 -14.47 12.18 0.70
CA VAL A 96 -14.82 12.05 -0.72
C VAL A 96 -14.61 13.39 -1.42
N PRO A 97 -13.69 13.50 -2.40
CA PRO A 97 -13.43 14.74 -3.13
C PRO A 97 -14.66 15.24 -3.90
N ASP A 98 -14.68 16.53 -4.21
CA ASP A 98 -15.85 17.15 -4.86
C ASP A 98 -16.08 16.64 -6.29
N ASP A 99 -15.04 16.26 -7.01
CA ASP A 99 -15.11 15.62 -8.32
C ASP A 99 -15.72 14.20 -8.26
N ALA A 100 -15.64 13.55 -7.09
CA ALA A 100 -16.24 12.27 -6.79
C ALA A 100 -17.55 12.36 -5.98
N ALA A 101 -18.14 13.56 -5.83
CA ALA A 101 -19.30 13.79 -4.96
C ALA A 101 -20.52 12.95 -5.33
N ARG A 102 -20.66 12.53 -6.59
CA ARG A 102 -21.73 11.60 -7.05
C ARG A 102 -21.76 10.28 -6.28
N TRP A 103 -20.61 9.86 -5.73
CA TRP A 103 -20.46 8.61 -4.99
C TRP A 103 -20.78 8.72 -3.50
N LYS A 104 -21.01 9.93 -2.98
CA LYS A 104 -21.32 10.14 -1.55
C LYS A 104 -22.52 9.34 -1.05
N PRO A 105 -23.65 9.21 -1.79
CA PRO A 105 -24.78 8.38 -1.35
C PRO A 105 -24.41 6.90 -1.22
N LEU A 106 -23.70 6.36 -2.20
CA LEU A 106 -23.23 4.96 -2.18
C LEU A 106 -22.28 4.72 -1.00
N ILE A 107 -21.31 5.61 -0.80
CA ILE A 107 -20.33 5.50 0.30
C ILE A 107 -21.04 5.65 1.65
N HIS A 108 -22.02 6.53 1.76
CA HIS A 108 -22.86 6.67 2.94
C HIS A 108 -23.54 5.35 3.31
N ASP A 109 -24.23 4.72 2.34
CA ASP A 109 -24.98 3.49 2.59
C ASP A 109 -24.06 2.30 2.84
N ALA A 110 -22.92 2.21 2.14
CA ALA A 110 -21.88 1.22 2.39
C ALA A 110 -21.32 1.31 3.82
N LEU A 111 -21.06 2.54 4.31
CA LEU A 111 -20.59 2.76 5.67
C LEU A 111 -21.68 2.49 6.73
N LEU A 112 -22.94 2.79 6.44
CA LEU A 112 -24.05 2.42 7.33
C LEU A 112 -24.17 0.90 7.45
N LEU A 113 -24.12 0.17 6.32
CA LEU A 113 -24.12 -1.30 6.33
C LEU A 113 -22.94 -1.88 7.08
N PHE A 114 -21.77 -1.24 6.95
CA PHE A 114 -20.57 -1.62 7.69
C PHE A 114 -20.77 -1.44 9.21
N LEU A 115 -21.34 -0.31 9.65
CA LEU A 115 -21.63 -0.04 11.05
C LEU A 115 -22.71 -0.97 11.62
N ASP A 116 -23.82 -1.20 10.86
CA ASP A 116 -24.92 -2.07 11.25
C ASP A 116 -24.47 -3.53 11.48
N GLY A 117 -23.56 -4.02 10.63
CA GLY A 117 -23.03 -5.38 10.77
C GLY A 117 -21.89 -5.52 11.78
N MET A 118 -21.39 -4.42 12.35
CA MET A 118 -20.28 -4.44 13.30
C MET A 118 -20.71 -5.04 14.64
N SER A 119 -19.81 -5.79 15.30
CA SER A 119 -20.04 -6.31 16.65
C SER A 119 -20.30 -5.19 17.65
N GLU A 120 -21.06 -5.50 18.69
CA GLU A 120 -21.42 -4.57 19.74
C GLU A 120 -20.20 -3.90 20.38
N GLU A 121 -19.21 -4.71 20.74
CA GLU A 121 -17.97 -4.24 21.38
C GLU A 121 -17.26 -3.19 20.51
N ARG A 122 -17.06 -3.48 19.22
CA ARG A 122 -16.38 -2.57 18.30
C ARG A 122 -17.18 -1.30 18.00
N PHE A 123 -18.52 -1.42 17.92
CA PHE A 123 -19.39 -0.27 17.72
C PHE A 123 -19.35 0.67 18.93
N VAL A 124 -19.42 0.14 20.17
CA VAL A 124 -19.32 0.91 21.42
C VAL A 124 -17.97 1.62 21.49
N GLU A 125 -16.85 0.92 21.24
CA GLU A 125 -15.54 1.55 21.25
C GLU A 125 -15.41 2.71 20.24
N ARG A 126 -16.07 2.62 19.11
CA ARG A 126 -16.11 3.69 18.12
C ARG A 126 -16.91 4.90 18.56
N LEU A 127 -18.04 4.66 19.22
CA LEU A 127 -18.81 5.72 19.86
C LEU A 127 -17.99 6.39 20.96
N VAL A 128 -17.29 5.61 21.79
CA VAL A 128 -16.39 6.10 22.85
C VAL A 128 -15.28 6.96 22.25
N ALA A 129 -14.63 6.49 21.20
CA ALA A 129 -13.55 7.22 20.55
C ALA A 129 -14.01 8.60 20.02
N GLN A 130 -15.20 8.67 19.39
CA GLN A 130 -15.75 9.95 18.94
C GLN A 130 -16.17 10.87 20.08
N ALA A 131 -16.76 10.32 21.13
CA ALA A 131 -17.24 11.08 22.28
C ALA A 131 -16.08 11.63 23.15
N ALA A 132 -14.97 10.91 23.22
CA ALA A 132 -13.76 11.31 23.95
C ALA A 132 -12.97 12.45 23.27
N LEU A 133 -13.23 12.73 22.01
CA LEU A 133 -12.54 13.80 21.28
C LEU A 133 -12.79 15.18 21.93
N PRO A 134 -11.79 16.08 21.98
CA PRO A 134 -11.94 17.46 22.41
C PRO A 134 -13.04 18.19 21.64
N ARG A 135 -13.72 19.18 22.25
CA ARG A 135 -14.77 19.99 21.58
C ARG A 135 -14.30 20.68 20.31
N GLY A 136 -13.01 21.02 20.25
CA GLY A 136 -12.35 21.64 19.10
C GLY A 136 -11.62 20.66 18.20
N ALA A 137 -11.85 19.35 18.31
CA ALA A 137 -11.20 18.36 17.49
C ALA A 137 -11.35 18.67 16.00
N SER A 138 -10.26 18.58 15.27
CA SER A 138 -10.22 18.83 13.83
C SER A 138 -11.07 17.80 13.06
N ARG A 139 -11.32 18.08 11.79
CA ARG A 139 -11.95 17.13 10.87
C ARG A 139 -11.13 15.84 10.76
N GLY A 140 -9.81 15.97 10.65
CA GLY A 140 -8.90 14.85 10.60
C GLY A 140 -8.97 13.95 11.85
N ASP A 141 -8.97 14.54 13.06
CA ASP A 141 -9.11 13.79 14.32
C ASP A 141 -10.40 12.96 14.37
N ARG A 142 -11.50 13.51 13.86
CA ARG A 142 -12.79 12.82 13.81
C ARG A 142 -12.78 11.65 12.85
N VAL A 143 -12.20 11.83 11.65
CA VAL A 143 -12.04 10.75 10.67
C VAL A 143 -11.11 9.66 11.21
N LEU A 144 -9.99 10.03 11.82
CA LEU A 144 -9.07 9.07 12.44
C LEU A 144 -9.75 8.25 13.54
N ALA A 145 -10.51 8.89 14.43
CA ALA A 145 -11.27 8.19 15.47
C ALA A 145 -12.37 7.28 14.89
N PHE A 146 -12.93 7.63 13.72
CA PHE A 146 -13.91 6.80 13.04
C PHE A 146 -13.29 5.54 12.43
N VAL A 147 -12.11 5.64 11.83
CA VAL A 147 -11.44 4.49 11.19
C VAL A 147 -10.58 3.67 12.15
N ALA A 148 -10.40 4.15 13.39
CA ALA A 148 -9.65 3.42 14.42
C ALA A 148 -10.26 2.02 14.66
N ASP A 149 -9.41 1.02 14.93
CA ASP A 149 -9.80 -0.38 15.17
C ASP A 149 -10.64 -1.05 14.08
N ALA A 150 -10.60 -0.50 12.84
CA ALA A 150 -11.14 -1.13 11.63
C ALA A 150 -10.05 -1.25 10.57
N PRO A 151 -9.34 -2.38 10.49
CA PRO A 151 -8.23 -2.58 9.55
C PRO A 151 -8.62 -2.27 8.10
N SER A 152 -9.84 -2.62 7.69
CA SER A 152 -10.36 -2.35 6.36
C SER A 152 -10.54 -0.86 6.07
N LEU A 153 -11.13 -0.11 7.01
CA LEU A 153 -11.29 1.33 6.88
C LEU A 153 -9.95 2.06 6.96
N GLN A 154 -9.01 1.58 7.77
CA GLN A 154 -7.65 2.11 7.82
C GLN A 154 -6.94 1.91 6.48
N LYS A 155 -7.05 0.72 5.88
CA LYS A 155 -6.46 0.43 4.56
C LYS A 155 -7.07 1.30 3.47
N LEU A 156 -8.39 1.43 3.45
CA LEU A 156 -9.07 2.34 2.53
C LEU A 156 -8.62 3.79 2.72
N ALA A 157 -8.53 4.25 3.96
CA ALA A 157 -8.07 5.60 4.29
C ALA A 157 -6.61 5.85 3.85
N GLN A 158 -5.71 4.86 3.99
CA GLN A 158 -4.33 4.91 3.47
C GLN A 158 -4.30 5.06 1.93
N ILE A 159 -5.15 4.32 1.23
CA ILE A 159 -5.26 4.44 -0.24
C ILE A 159 -5.72 5.84 -0.61
N LEU A 160 -6.75 6.36 0.07
CA LEU A 160 -7.29 7.70 -0.16
C LEU A 160 -6.29 8.80 0.19
N ALA A 161 -5.44 8.63 1.20
CA ALA A 161 -4.40 9.59 1.59
C ALA A 161 -3.42 9.92 0.46
N ARG A 162 -3.27 9.02 -0.52
CA ARG A 162 -2.41 9.21 -1.69
C ARG A 162 -3.07 10.06 -2.79
N ASN A 163 -4.37 10.27 -2.72
CA ASN A 163 -5.09 11.08 -3.70
C ASN A 163 -4.81 12.57 -3.50
N ARG A 164 -4.26 13.23 -4.53
CA ARG A 164 -3.92 14.66 -4.51
C ARG A 164 -5.15 15.57 -4.51
N ALA A 165 -6.31 15.09 -4.95
CA ALA A 165 -7.58 15.83 -4.91
C ALA A 165 -8.16 15.95 -3.48
N LEU A 166 -7.63 15.17 -2.53
CA LEU A 166 -8.05 15.24 -1.13
C LEU A 166 -7.59 16.55 -0.48
N ALA A 167 -8.46 17.13 0.36
CA ALA A 167 -8.12 18.33 1.11
C ALA A 167 -6.84 18.14 1.97
N PRO A 168 -5.90 19.12 2.00
CA PRO A 168 -4.59 18.93 2.61
C PRO A 168 -4.62 18.49 4.07
N ASP A 169 -5.52 19.03 4.89
CA ASP A 169 -5.69 18.68 6.30
C ASP A 169 -6.18 17.23 6.51
N LEU A 170 -7.06 16.76 5.64
CA LEU A 170 -7.50 15.36 5.63
C LEU A 170 -6.38 14.42 5.17
N ARG A 171 -5.69 14.79 4.11
CA ARG A 171 -4.57 14.00 3.61
C ARG A 171 -3.47 13.84 4.66
N GLU A 172 -3.08 14.92 5.33
CA GLU A 172 -2.10 14.89 6.42
C GLU A 172 -2.55 14.00 7.56
N ALA A 173 -3.82 14.11 7.99
CA ALA A 173 -4.38 13.25 9.02
C ALA A 173 -4.36 11.77 8.61
N LEU A 174 -4.80 11.44 7.38
CA LEU A 174 -4.83 10.06 6.90
C LEU A 174 -3.42 9.47 6.66
N GLN A 175 -2.44 10.29 6.30
CA GLN A 175 -1.04 9.86 6.20
C GLN A 175 -0.47 9.37 7.54
N THR A 176 -0.99 9.83 8.68
CA THR A 176 -0.58 9.30 9.98
C THR A 176 -0.89 7.81 10.14
N LEU A 177 -1.91 7.31 9.41
CA LEU A 177 -2.27 5.88 9.40
C LEU A 177 -1.22 5.00 8.69
N GLU A 178 -0.42 5.57 7.77
CA GLU A 178 0.65 4.82 7.09
C GLU A 178 1.76 4.40 8.08
N ASN A 179 1.95 5.19 9.14
CA ASN A 179 2.91 4.89 10.20
C ASN A 179 2.36 3.93 11.26
N GLY A 180 1.12 3.43 11.08
CA GLY A 180 0.39 2.59 12.03
C GLY A 180 -0.12 3.39 13.25
N LEU A 181 -1.35 3.13 13.65
CA LEU A 181 -1.82 3.57 14.96
C LEU A 181 -1.15 2.67 16.01
N ARG A 182 -0.36 3.24 16.89
CA ARG A 182 0.25 2.52 18.03
C ARG A 182 -0.84 2.18 19.03
N SER A 183 -1.54 1.08 18.78
CA SER A 183 -2.67 0.62 19.62
C SER A 183 -2.34 -0.64 20.42
N ALA A 184 -1.32 -1.40 20.01
CA ALA A 184 -0.96 -2.63 20.68
C ALA A 184 -0.28 -2.35 22.02
N GLN A 185 -0.86 -2.91 23.08
CA GLN A 185 -0.18 -2.97 24.38
C GLN A 185 0.84 -4.11 24.36
N TYR A 186 2.05 -3.84 24.86
CA TYR A 186 3.11 -4.85 24.92
C TYR A 186 2.65 -6.14 25.62
N GLU A 187 1.84 -6.01 26.70
CA GLU A 187 1.30 -7.15 27.45
C GLU A 187 0.39 -8.04 26.61
N GLU A 188 -0.36 -7.49 25.67
CA GLU A 188 -1.18 -8.27 24.74
C GLU A 188 -0.29 -9.13 23.84
N ILE A 189 0.75 -8.53 23.25
CA ILE A 189 1.73 -9.24 22.41
C ILE A 189 2.49 -10.30 23.22
N LEU A 190 2.87 -9.96 24.44
CA LEU A 190 3.54 -10.88 25.35
C LEU A 190 2.63 -12.08 25.71
N SER A 191 1.32 -11.88 25.81
CA SER A 191 0.36 -12.97 26.05
C SER A 191 0.33 -13.98 24.89
N VAL A 192 0.43 -13.49 23.64
CA VAL A 192 0.56 -14.34 22.45
C VAL A 192 1.88 -15.13 22.51
N ILE A 193 2.98 -14.44 22.75
CA ILE A 193 4.30 -15.07 22.87
C ILE A 193 4.30 -16.18 23.92
N ARG A 194 3.76 -15.92 25.11
CA ARG A 194 3.68 -16.93 26.19
C ARG A 194 2.82 -18.15 25.83
N ARG A 195 1.84 -17.98 24.98
CA ARG A 195 0.97 -19.07 24.52
C ARG A 195 1.63 -19.88 23.39
N GLU A 196 2.31 -19.22 22.47
CA GLU A 196 2.91 -19.82 21.28
C GLU A 196 4.23 -20.55 21.60
N PHE A 197 5.03 -20.03 22.52
CA PHE A 197 6.33 -20.60 22.81
C PHE A 197 6.27 -21.55 24.00
N SER A 198 6.63 -22.82 23.76
CA SER A 198 6.78 -23.79 24.85
C SER A 198 7.96 -23.44 25.75
N LYS A 199 7.88 -23.83 27.03
CA LYS A 199 9.02 -23.68 27.95
C LYS A 199 10.26 -24.40 27.42
N ALA A 200 10.10 -25.57 26.84
CA ALA A 200 11.19 -26.33 26.23
C ALA A 200 11.90 -25.55 25.13
N THR A 201 11.15 -24.92 24.22
CA THR A 201 11.70 -24.09 23.15
C THR A 201 12.46 -22.88 23.71
N ILE A 202 11.90 -22.21 24.72
CA ILE A 202 12.56 -21.05 25.36
C ILE A 202 13.88 -21.46 26.02
N GLU A 203 13.90 -22.60 26.70
CA GLU A 203 15.09 -23.15 27.37
C GLU A 203 16.14 -23.63 26.35
N GLU A 204 15.72 -24.34 25.31
CA GLU A 204 16.59 -24.89 24.26
C GLU A 204 17.37 -23.77 23.54
N TYR A 205 16.66 -22.73 23.10
CA TYR A 205 17.26 -21.61 22.38
C TYR A 205 17.65 -20.44 23.29
N ARG A 206 17.40 -20.53 24.60
CA ARG A 206 17.65 -19.46 25.59
C ARG A 206 17.05 -18.13 25.16
N ILE A 207 15.77 -18.14 24.76
CA ILE A 207 15.09 -16.98 24.23
C ILE A 207 14.75 -16.00 25.35
N VAL A 208 15.10 -14.72 25.15
CA VAL A 208 14.75 -13.61 26.03
C VAL A 208 14.19 -12.48 25.17
N PHE A 209 12.92 -12.18 25.33
CA PHE A 209 12.26 -11.06 24.66
C PHE A 209 12.60 -9.73 25.34
N GLU A 210 12.84 -8.68 24.54
CA GLU A 210 12.94 -7.31 25.05
C GLU A 210 11.53 -6.82 25.47
N ASP A 211 11.47 -5.95 26.48
CA ASP A 211 10.24 -5.47 27.12
C ASP A 211 9.57 -4.30 26.37
N ARG A 212 9.78 -4.21 25.07
CA ARG A 212 9.22 -3.15 24.21
C ARG A 212 8.95 -3.65 22.81
N LEU A 213 7.99 -2.99 22.17
CA LEU A 213 7.78 -3.16 20.74
C LEU A 213 8.87 -2.43 19.94
N LEU A 214 9.44 -3.10 18.94
CA LEU A 214 10.35 -2.49 17.97
C LEU A 214 9.57 -1.70 16.92
N ALA A 215 8.53 -2.29 16.39
CA ALA A 215 7.66 -1.72 15.37
C ALA A 215 6.24 -2.26 15.49
N GLU A 216 5.30 -1.57 14.89
CA GLU A 216 3.90 -1.93 14.85
C GLU A 216 3.36 -1.72 13.45
N ALA A 217 2.60 -2.70 12.93
CA ALA A 217 1.87 -2.67 11.67
C ALA A 217 0.36 -2.78 11.95
N SER A 218 -0.48 -2.74 10.91
CA SER A 218 -1.94 -2.85 11.00
C SER A 218 -2.38 -4.06 11.83
N VAL A 219 -1.92 -5.25 11.46
CA VAL A 219 -2.31 -6.53 12.10
C VAL A 219 -1.19 -7.20 12.90
N GLY A 220 0.01 -6.64 12.91
CA GLY A 220 1.18 -7.24 13.55
C GLY A 220 1.98 -6.28 14.40
N ALA A 221 2.77 -6.82 15.31
CA ALA A 221 3.78 -6.09 16.07
C ALA A 221 5.10 -6.84 16.02
N VAL A 222 6.22 -6.11 16.06
CA VAL A 222 7.56 -6.70 16.04
C VAL A 222 8.20 -6.52 17.41
N VAL A 223 8.66 -7.63 17.98
CA VAL A 223 9.42 -7.68 19.24
C VAL A 223 10.82 -8.20 18.95
N VAL A 224 11.82 -7.62 19.59
CA VAL A 224 13.18 -8.14 19.53
C VAL A 224 13.34 -9.24 20.59
N ALA A 225 13.94 -10.36 20.18
CA ALA A 225 14.37 -11.39 21.09
C ALA A 225 15.88 -11.64 20.95
N ARG A 226 16.53 -11.95 22.07
CA ARG A 226 17.88 -12.50 22.09
C ARG A 226 17.77 -14.01 22.23
N TYR A 227 18.55 -14.72 21.46
CA TYR A 227 18.55 -16.17 21.48
C TYR A 227 19.97 -16.72 21.29
N ARG A 228 20.14 -18.01 21.59
CA ARG A 228 21.39 -18.71 21.33
C ARG A 228 21.19 -19.72 20.23
N PRO A 229 21.86 -19.55 19.06
CA PRO A 229 21.81 -20.56 18.01
C PRO A 229 22.39 -21.90 18.51
N LEU A 230 21.80 -23.03 18.11
CA LEU A 230 22.32 -24.34 18.48
C LEU A 230 23.73 -24.63 17.93
N THR A 231 24.13 -23.89 16.90
CA THR A 231 25.42 -24.04 16.20
C THR A 231 26.48 -23.05 16.71
N SER A 232 26.16 -22.16 17.65
CA SER A 232 27.07 -21.12 18.14
C SER A 232 26.90 -20.86 19.61
N ASP A 233 28.03 -20.62 20.30
CA ASP A 233 28.02 -20.19 21.70
C ASP A 233 27.73 -18.70 21.87
N GLN A 234 27.77 -17.91 20.80
CA GLN A 234 27.46 -16.49 20.83
C GLN A 234 25.95 -16.26 20.73
N GLY A 235 25.45 -15.35 21.56
CA GLY A 235 24.05 -14.90 21.46
C GLY A 235 23.81 -14.09 20.20
N ALA A 236 22.62 -14.25 19.62
CA ALA A 236 22.17 -13.51 18.44
C ALA A 236 20.87 -12.77 18.74
N ARG A 237 20.52 -11.79 17.92
CA ARG A 237 19.24 -11.08 17.96
C ARG A 237 18.31 -11.61 16.89
N SER A 238 17.03 -11.58 17.20
CA SER A 238 15.96 -11.89 16.25
C SER A 238 14.89 -10.80 16.28
N ALA A 239 14.23 -10.59 15.15
CA ALA A 239 13.00 -9.84 15.06
C ALA A 239 11.84 -10.84 14.95
N CYS A 240 10.91 -10.79 15.92
CA CYS A 240 9.73 -11.66 15.95
C CYS A 240 8.49 -10.83 15.62
N LYS A 241 7.90 -11.07 14.45
CA LYS A 241 6.61 -10.51 14.03
C LYS A 241 5.49 -11.35 14.63
N VAL A 242 4.66 -10.73 15.43
CA VAL A 242 3.57 -11.35 16.19
C VAL A 242 2.25 -10.78 15.70
N LEU A 243 1.29 -11.63 15.36
CA LEU A 243 -0.07 -11.17 15.02
C LEU A 243 -0.77 -10.65 16.29
N LYS A 244 -1.42 -9.49 16.16
CA LYS A 244 -2.26 -8.89 17.20
C LYS A 244 -3.61 -9.61 17.25
N PRO A 245 -3.99 -10.28 18.34
CA PRO A 245 -5.24 -11.05 18.38
C PRO A 245 -6.49 -10.21 18.07
N ARG A 246 -6.57 -9.00 18.63
CA ARG A 246 -7.68 -8.10 18.39
C ARG A 246 -7.76 -7.65 16.93
N ALA A 247 -6.62 -7.33 16.31
CA ALA A 247 -6.59 -6.90 14.91
C ALA A 247 -6.97 -8.06 13.95
N VAL A 248 -6.54 -9.29 14.25
CA VAL A 248 -6.92 -10.47 13.47
C VAL A 248 -8.42 -10.73 13.58
N SER A 249 -8.99 -10.66 14.80
CA SER A 249 -10.43 -10.80 15.01
C SER A 249 -11.21 -9.70 14.30
N ALA A 250 -10.77 -8.45 14.43
CA ALA A 250 -11.38 -7.30 13.77
C ALA A 250 -11.32 -7.42 12.24
N LEU A 251 -10.19 -7.90 11.69
CA LEU A 251 -10.04 -8.09 10.26
C LEU A 251 -10.96 -9.21 9.73
N GLY A 252 -11.12 -10.31 10.48
CA GLY A 252 -12.07 -11.38 10.12
C GLY A 252 -13.51 -10.86 10.05
N GLU A 253 -13.91 -10.05 11.02
CA GLU A 253 -15.21 -9.36 11.00
C GLU A 253 -15.31 -8.37 9.84
N ASP A 254 -14.29 -7.53 9.63
CA ASP A 254 -14.25 -6.56 8.53
C ASP A 254 -14.40 -7.23 7.16
N LEU A 255 -13.73 -8.37 6.93
CA LEU A 255 -13.87 -9.10 5.67
C LEU A 255 -15.31 -9.57 5.42
N ALA A 256 -15.98 -10.07 6.47
CA ALA A 256 -17.41 -10.44 6.36
C ALA A 256 -18.31 -9.23 6.09
N LEU A 257 -17.98 -8.05 6.68
CA LEU A 257 -18.70 -6.80 6.42
C LEU A 257 -18.48 -6.29 4.99
N ILE A 258 -17.27 -6.42 4.46
CA ILE A 258 -16.97 -6.10 3.05
C ILE A 258 -17.77 -7.01 2.12
N ASP A 259 -17.85 -8.31 2.39
CA ASP A 259 -18.66 -9.25 1.60
C ASP A 259 -20.15 -8.85 1.60
N ARG A 260 -20.67 -8.38 2.75
CA ARG A 260 -22.05 -7.85 2.86
C ARG A 260 -22.25 -6.57 2.04
N VAL A 261 -21.28 -5.64 2.08
CA VAL A 261 -21.31 -4.41 1.28
C VAL A 261 -21.25 -4.74 -0.20
N LEU A 262 -20.37 -5.65 -0.64
CA LEU A 262 -20.29 -6.09 -2.03
C LEU A 262 -21.61 -6.66 -2.53
N ALA A 263 -22.22 -7.58 -1.79
CA ALA A 263 -23.52 -8.16 -2.17
C ALA A 263 -24.62 -7.08 -2.29
N TYR A 264 -24.59 -6.07 -1.41
CA TYR A 264 -25.52 -4.94 -1.48
C TYR A 264 -25.29 -4.09 -2.74
N LEU A 265 -24.02 -3.78 -3.07
CA LEU A 265 -23.67 -2.99 -4.25
C LEU A 265 -24.06 -3.70 -5.55
N GLU A 266 -23.86 -5.00 -5.65
CA GLU A 266 -24.28 -5.81 -6.80
C GLU A 266 -25.80 -5.76 -7.02
N ILE A 267 -26.59 -5.83 -5.94
CA ILE A 267 -28.06 -5.79 -6.04
C ILE A 267 -28.57 -4.39 -6.43
N HIS A 268 -27.89 -3.32 -5.98
CA HIS A 268 -28.36 -1.94 -6.14
C HIS A 268 -27.52 -1.13 -7.15
N ALA A 269 -26.77 -1.81 -8.02
CA ALA A 269 -25.91 -1.19 -9.01
C ALA A 269 -26.62 -0.15 -9.87
N ASP A 270 -27.82 -0.47 -10.33
CA ASP A 270 -28.67 0.43 -11.15
C ASP A 270 -29.13 1.68 -10.38
N PHE A 271 -29.39 1.55 -9.07
CA PHE A 271 -29.83 2.69 -8.25
C PHE A 271 -28.75 3.76 -8.12
N TYR A 272 -27.49 3.34 -7.98
CA TYR A 272 -26.35 4.26 -7.81
C TYR A 272 -25.69 4.65 -9.13
N ASP A 273 -26.25 4.19 -10.26
CA ASP A 273 -25.65 4.41 -11.60
C ASP A 273 -24.16 4.05 -11.62
N ILE A 274 -23.84 2.87 -11.04
CA ILE A 274 -22.47 2.38 -10.95
C ILE A 274 -21.96 2.06 -12.37
N GLY A 275 -22.83 1.59 -13.26
CA GLY A 275 -22.54 1.31 -14.66
C GLY A 275 -21.32 0.40 -14.84
N ASP A 276 -20.46 0.75 -15.81
CA ASP A 276 -19.20 0.06 -16.09
C ASP A 276 -18.06 0.48 -15.12
N THR A 277 -18.38 1.09 -13.99
CA THR A 277 -17.36 1.54 -13.04
C THR A 277 -16.79 0.34 -12.27
N PRO A 278 -15.47 0.17 -12.17
CA PRO A 278 -14.85 -1.00 -11.53
C PRO A 278 -14.90 -0.93 -9.98
N LEU A 279 -15.97 -0.38 -9.40
CA LEU A 279 -16.08 -0.24 -7.94
C LEU A 279 -16.13 -1.58 -7.23
N VAL A 280 -16.86 -2.54 -7.77
CA VAL A 280 -16.95 -3.90 -7.23
C VAL A 280 -15.58 -4.56 -7.27
N ASP A 281 -14.84 -4.39 -8.37
CA ASP A 281 -13.48 -4.91 -8.50
C ASP A 281 -12.52 -4.28 -7.48
N ILE A 282 -12.63 -2.96 -7.24
CA ILE A 282 -11.84 -2.25 -6.21
C ILE A 282 -12.09 -2.84 -4.81
N PHE A 283 -13.35 -3.10 -4.46
CA PHE A 283 -13.67 -3.72 -3.16
C PHE A 283 -13.15 -5.16 -3.07
N HIS A 284 -13.20 -5.94 -4.16
CA HIS A 284 -12.59 -7.27 -4.22
C HIS A 284 -11.06 -7.19 -4.03
N GLU A 285 -10.39 -6.25 -4.68
CA GLU A 285 -8.95 -6.04 -4.49
C GLU A 285 -8.59 -5.66 -3.05
N ILE A 286 -9.38 -4.76 -2.43
CA ILE A 286 -9.20 -4.40 -1.01
C ILE A 286 -9.38 -5.62 -0.12
N ARG A 287 -10.42 -6.41 -0.36
CA ARG A 287 -10.69 -7.65 0.37
C ARG A 287 -9.53 -8.65 0.27
N GLU A 288 -9.01 -8.86 -0.94
CA GLU A 288 -7.86 -9.73 -1.16
C GLU A 288 -6.59 -9.21 -0.49
N ALA A 289 -6.32 -7.91 -0.60
CA ALA A 289 -5.16 -7.29 0.04
C ALA A 289 -5.21 -7.45 1.57
N LEU A 290 -6.38 -7.24 2.17
CA LEU A 290 -6.58 -7.41 3.61
C LEU A 290 -6.48 -8.88 4.04
N SER A 291 -7.04 -9.80 3.27
CA SER A 291 -6.93 -11.24 3.55
C SER A 291 -5.48 -11.71 3.60
N ARG A 292 -4.60 -11.13 2.79
CA ARG A 292 -3.16 -11.44 2.79
C ARG A 292 -2.43 -10.96 4.04
N GLU A 293 -2.87 -9.88 4.67
CA GLU A 293 -2.21 -9.33 5.88
C GLU A 293 -2.17 -10.32 7.07
N THR A 294 -3.07 -11.30 7.11
CA THR A 294 -3.10 -12.35 8.15
C THR A 294 -2.37 -13.63 7.75
N GLN A 295 -1.91 -13.73 6.51
CA GLN A 295 -1.28 -14.95 5.97
C GLN A 295 0.22 -15.01 6.31
N VAL A 296 0.55 -15.03 7.59
CA VAL A 296 1.94 -15.10 8.09
C VAL A 296 2.70 -16.32 7.53
N ALA A 297 1.99 -17.40 7.27
CA ALA A 297 2.60 -18.62 6.69
C ALA A 297 3.10 -18.37 5.25
N ASP A 298 2.39 -17.60 4.46
CA ASP A 298 2.78 -17.30 3.08
C ASP A 298 3.89 -16.25 3.03
N GLU A 299 3.85 -15.22 3.90
CA GLU A 299 4.98 -14.31 4.10
C GLU A 299 6.26 -15.06 4.45
N ARG A 300 6.16 -16.05 5.36
CA ARG A 300 7.30 -16.91 5.75
C ARG A 300 7.83 -17.73 4.60
N LYS A 301 6.95 -18.33 3.77
CA LYS A 301 7.37 -19.06 2.56
C LYS A 301 8.10 -18.14 1.58
N ASN A 302 7.56 -16.94 1.36
CA ASN A 302 8.18 -15.96 0.49
C ASN A 302 9.54 -15.50 1.02
N LEU A 303 9.67 -15.31 2.34
CA LEU A 303 10.94 -14.94 2.98
C LEU A 303 12.00 -16.04 2.79
N VAL A 304 11.63 -17.32 2.98
CA VAL A 304 12.53 -18.47 2.74
C VAL A 304 12.95 -18.53 1.27
N ARG A 305 12.00 -18.32 0.36
CA ARG A 305 12.25 -18.33 -1.09
C ARG A 305 13.13 -17.17 -1.52
N ALA A 306 12.91 -15.97 -0.98
CA ALA A 306 13.73 -14.81 -1.26
C ALA A 306 15.15 -14.98 -0.74
N ARG A 307 15.33 -15.55 0.47
CA ARG A 307 16.66 -15.87 0.99
C ARG A 307 17.41 -16.84 0.10
N GLU A 308 16.73 -17.86 -0.44
CA GLU A 308 17.32 -18.82 -1.37
C GLU A 308 17.70 -18.15 -2.69
N TYR A 309 16.83 -17.30 -3.23
CA TYR A 309 17.04 -16.56 -4.48
C TYR A 309 18.27 -15.64 -4.42
N TYR A 310 18.43 -14.90 -3.30
CA TYR A 310 19.54 -13.97 -3.09
C TYR A 310 20.74 -14.57 -2.36
N ARG A 311 20.81 -15.89 -2.19
CA ARG A 311 21.86 -16.55 -1.39
C ARG A 311 23.27 -16.18 -1.82
N ASP A 312 23.51 -16.13 -3.12
CA ASP A 312 24.82 -15.90 -3.72
C ASP A 312 25.04 -14.42 -4.15
N ASP A 313 24.10 -13.56 -3.82
CA ASP A 313 24.20 -12.13 -4.11
C ASP A 313 24.75 -11.36 -2.90
N PRO A 314 26.01 -10.90 -2.94
CA PRO A 314 26.60 -10.16 -1.82
C PRO A 314 25.95 -8.79 -1.59
N ALA A 315 25.20 -8.26 -2.58
CA ALA A 315 24.55 -6.96 -2.51
C ALA A 315 23.28 -6.98 -1.66
N VAL A 316 22.72 -8.18 -1.37
CA VAL A 316 21.42 -8.34 -0.73
C VAL A 316 21.52 -9.23 0.51
N LEU A 317 20.93 -8.79 1.60
CA LEU A 317 20.70 -9.57 2.80
C LEU A 317 19.18 -9.81 2.95
N VAL A 318 18.77 -11.07 2.91
CA VAL A 318 17.44 -11.49 3.32
C VAL A 318 17.56 -12.29 4.63
N PRO A 319 16.87 -11.90 5.72
CA PRO A 319 17.01 -12.58 7.00
C PRO A 319 16.50 -14.02 6.95
N ALA A 320 17.17 -14.94 7.65
CA ALA A 320 16.69 -16.31 7.77
C ALA A 320 15.50 -16.39 8.72
N VAL A 321 14.51 -17.21 8.40
CA VAL A 321 13.47 -17.63 9.34
C VAL A 321 14.10 -18.56 10.38
N LEU A 322 13.82 -18.31 11.64
CA LEU A 322 14.37 -19.08 12.74
C LEU A 322 13.50 -20.29 13.07
N PRO A 323 14.10 -21.42 13.49
CA PRO A 323 13.42 -22.70 13.65
C PRO A 323 12.37 -22.72 14.77
N PHE A 324 12.41 -21.74 15.66
CA PHE A 324 11.42 -21.57 16.72
C PHE A 324 10.23 -20.67 16.35
N SER A 325 10.07 -20.31 15.06
CA SER A 325 8.85 -19.66 14.56
C SER A 325 7.65 -20.59 14.75
N THR A 326 6.48 -19.98 15.05
CA THR A 326 5.22 -20.70 15.27
C THR A 326 4.18 -20.31 14.23
N GLU A 327 2.95 -20.78 14.35
CA GLU A 327 1.87 -20.44 13.42
C GLU A 327 1.62 -18.92 13.36
N ASN A 328 1.53 -18.28 14.53
CA ASN A 328 1.19 -16.86 14.67
C ASN A 328 2.39 -15.94 14.92
N VAL A 329 3.61 -16.50 15.00
CA VAL A 329 4.83 -15.75 15.26
C VAL A 329 5.93 -16.14 14.28
N THR A 330 6.33 -15.21 13.43
CA THR A 330 7.50 -15.37 12.56
C THR A 330 8.72 -14.71 13.20
N CYS A 331 9.68 -15.52 13.66
CA CYS A 331 10.97 -15.04 14.12
C CYS A 331 12.01 -15.18 13.01
N MET A 332 12.74 -14.11 12.75
CA MET A 332 13.80 -14.05 11.73
C MET A 332 15.07 -13.44 12.30
N GLU A 333 16.19 -13.62 11.62
CA GLU A 333 17.43 -12.94 11.93
C GLU A 333 17.20 -11.43 12.02
N PHE A 334 17.82 -10.78 13.00
CA PHE A 334 17.75 -9.34 13.11
C PHE A 334 18.67 -8.70 12.07
N VAL A 335 18.13 -7.83 11.23
CA VAL A 335 18.92 -7.06 10.26
C VAL A 335 19.56 -5.88 10.96
N GLU A 336 20.88 -5.95 11.16
CA GLU A 336 21.67 -4.85 11.71
C GLU A 336 21.88 -3.79 10.63
N GLY A 337 21.16 -2.67 10.75
CA GLY A 337 21.18 -1.60 9.75
C GLY A 337 20.22 -0.46 10.11
N VAL A 338 20.15 0.51 9.22
CA VAL A 338 19.22 1.63 9.29
C VAL A 338 18.34 1.64 8.05
N LYS A 339 17.19 2.30 8.10
CA LYS A 339 16.37 2.48 6.89
C LYS A 339 17.22 3.12 5.80
N VAL A 340 17.05 2.67 4.57
CA VAL A 340 17.85 3.14 3.44
C VAL A 340 17.83 4.67 3.30
N THR A 341 16.69 5.30 3.56
CA THR A 341 16.53 6.77 3.49
C THR A 341 17.24 7.53 4.61
N GLU A 342 17.52 6.87 5.74
CA GLU A 342 18.25 7.44 6.88
C GLU A 342 19.77 7.26 6.78
N ALA A 343 20.23 6.39 5.85
CA ALA A 343 21.62 6.09 5.69
C ALA A 343 22.42 7.27 5.14
N PHE A 344 23.69 7.37 5.56
CA PHE A 344 24.67 8.37 5.09
C PHE A 344 24.17 9.83 5.16
N ALA A 345 23.39 10.17 6.20
CA ALA A 345 22.97 11.55 6.43
C ALA A 345 24.20 12.50 6.40
N GLY A 346 24.16 13.48 5.50
CA GLY A 346 25.27 14.44 5.32
C GLY A 346 26.37 14.00 4.33
N SER A 347 26.27 12.84 3.67
CA SER A 347 27.19 12.42 2.60
C SER A 347 26.47 12.26 1.24
N PRO A 348 26.33 13.28 0.42
CA PRO A 348 25.63 13.20 -0.88
C PRO A 348 26.23 12.12 -1.81
N ARG A 349 27.57 11.96 -1.78
CA ARG A 349 28.25 10.96 -2.61
C ARG A 349 27.82 9.52 -2.26
N ASP A 350 27.76 9.21 -0.96
CA ASP A 350 27.40 7.87 -0.51
C ASP A 350 25.91 7.62 -0.69
N ARG A 351 25.06 8.65 -0.51
CA ARG A 351 23.63 8.59 -0.81
C ARG A 351 23.37 8.31 -2.30
N ALA A 352 24.08 9.00 -3.21
CA ALA A 352 24.01 8.73 -4.64
C ALA A 352 24.49 7.31 -5.01
N ALA A 353 25.52 6.79 -4.34
CA ALA A 353 25.98 5.42 -4.52
C ALA A 353 24.94 4.41 -4.02
N LEU A 354 24.29 4.69 -2.90
CA LEU A 354 23.22 3.87 -2.35
C LEU A 354 21.98 3.91 -3.25
N ALA A 355 21.62 5.06 -3.82
CA ALA A 355 20.55 5.19 -4.80
C ALA A 355 20.77 4.29 -6.03
N ARG A 356 21.99 4.26 -6.56
CA ARG A 356 22.37 3.34 -7.65
C ARG A 356 22.19 1.88 -7.22
N ARG A 357 22.61 1.52 -6.00
CA ARG A 357 22.45 0.16 -5.48
C ARG A 357 20.97 -0.24 -5.36
N VAL A 358 20.11 0.66 -4.86
CA VAL A 358 18.66 0.45 -4.79
C VAL A 358 18.07 0.23 -6.18
N SER A 359 18.43 1.07 -7.15
CA SER A 359 17.98 0.91 -8.54
C SER A 359 18.50 -0.37 -9.19
N ASP A 360 19.76 -0.77 -8.92
CA ASP A 360 20.31 -2.04 -9.43
C ASP A 360 19.49 -3.22 -8.90
N VAL A 361 19.38 -3.37 -7.59
CA VAL A 361 18.78 -4.55 -6.95
C VAL A 361 17.28 -4.64 -7.18
N LEU A 362 16.55 -3.52 -7.06
CA LEU A 362 15.08 -3.53 -7.04
C LEU A 362 14.43 -3.20 -8.39
N THR A 363 15.22 -2.77 -9.39
CA THR A 363 14.73 -2.47 -10.73
C THR A 363 15.51 -3.24 -11.80
N TYR A 364 16.80 -2.93 -11.98
CA TYR A 364 17.59 -3.46 -13.07
C TYR A 364 17.73 -4.99 -13.00
N ASP A 365 18.17 -5.53 -11.85
CA ASP A 365 18.41 -6.97 -11.67
C ASP A 365 17.13 -7.80 -11.66
N VAL A 366 15.95 -7.20 -11.44
CA VAL A 366 14.66 -7.85 -11.61
C VAL A 366 14.37 -8.10 -13.10
N ILE A 367 14.51 -7.07 -13.93
CA ILE A 367 14.18 -7.15 -15.36
C ILE A 367 15.25 -7.96 -16.11
N PHE A 368 16.51 -7.70 -15.83
CA PHE A 368 17.67 -8.29 -16.54
C PHE A 368 18.34 -9.42 -15.74
N SER A 369 17.57 -10.10 -14.88
CA SER A 369 18.03 -11.24 -14.09
C SER A 369 18.60 -12.37 -14.96
N SER A 370 19.61 -13.07 -14.44
CA SER A 370 20.06 -14.35 -14.98
C SER A 370 19.19 -15.52 -14.53
N ASN A 371 18.40 -15.35 -13.47
CA ASN A 371 17.52 -16.35 -12.94
C ASN A 371 16.18 -16.36 -13.70
N ASP A 372 15.58 -17.52 -13.84
CA ASP A 372 14.25 -17.70 -14.42
C ASP A 372 13.45 -18.71 -13.57
N PRO A 373 12.36 -18.26 -12.96
CA PRO A 373 11.82 -16.90 -12.93
C PRO A 373 12.66 -15.93 -12.08
N ALA A 374 12.50 -14.61 -12.34
CA ALA A 374 13.07 -13.54 -11.54
C ALA A 374 12.10 -13.17 -10.42
N LEU A 375 12.54 -13.34 -9.18
CA LEU A 375 11.78 -12.95 -8.00
C LEU A 375 11.98 -11.47 -7.70
N PHE A 376 10.92 -10.76 -7.31
CA PHE A 376 11.02 -9.38 -6.87
C PHE A 376 10.16 -9.08 -5.64
N HIS A 377 10.57 -8.05 -4.91
CA HIS A 377 9.89 -7.53 -3.74
C HIS A 377 8.72 -6.64 -4.19
N GLY A 378 7.50 -6.99 -3.82
CA GLY A 378 6.29 -6.29 -4.27
C GLY A 378 5.93 -5.03 -3.48
N ASP A 379 6.54 -4.79 -2.30
CA ASP A 379 6.28 -3.61 -1.47
C ASP A 379 7.56 -3.04 -0.83
N PRO A 380 8.54 -2.59 -1.65
CA PRO A 380 9.85 -2.12 -1.18
C PRO A 380 9.80 -0.67 -0.67
N HIS A 381 8.89 -0.37 0.26
CA HIS A 381 8.89 0.95 0.88
C HIS A 381 10.08 1.14 1.83
N ALA A 382 10.40 2.38 2.22
CA ALA A 382 11.56 2.70 3.04
C ALA A 382 11.63 1.96 4.39
N GLY A 383 10.50 1.47 4.90
CA GLY A 383 10.43 0.63 6.10
C GLY A 383 10.89 -0.82 5.89
N ASN A 384 10.95 -1.30 4.62
CA ASN A 384 11.30 -2.67 4.27
C ASN A 384 12.69 -2.79 3.60
N VAL A 385 13.31 -1.65 3.26
CA VAL A 385 14.63 -1.58 2.64
C VAL A 385 15.63 -0.94 3.59
N PHE A 386 16.60 -1.71 4.03
CA PHE A 386 17.62 -1.29 4.98
C PHE A 386 18.97 -1.16 4.30
N HIS A 387 19.76 -0.20 4.73
CA HIS A 387 21.20 -0.20 4.52
C HIS A 387 21.84 -1.07 5.61
N ALA A 388 22.34 -2.24 5.20
CA ALA A 388 22.89 -3.28 6.08
C ALA A 388 24.30 -3.65 5.63
N PRO A 389 25.31 -2.76 5.80
CA PRO A 389 26.65 -2.93 5.27
C PRO A 389 27.33 -4.19 5.78
N SER A 390 28.21 -4.77 4.98
CA SER A 390 29.12 -5.84 5.37
C SER A 390 30.57 -5.43 5.16
N ALA A 391 31.50 -6.30 5.57
CA ALA A 391 32.92 -6.08 5.30
C ALA A 391 33.23 -6.13 3.78
N GLU A 392 32.42 -6.83 3.01
CA GLU A 392 32.61 -7.04 1.58
C GLU A 392 31.87 -6.00 0.73
N ASP A 393 30.69 -5.54 1.20
CA ASP A 393 29.87 -4.55 0.49
C ASP A 393 29.37 -3.45 1.45
N PRO A 394 29.91 -2.22 1.34
CA PRO A 394 29.50 -1.09 2.17
C PRO A 394 28.11 -0.55 1.83
N TYR A 395 27.51 -0.95 0.70
CA TYR A 395 26.18 -0.52 0.24
C TYR A 395 25.18 -1.66 0.18
N ARG A 396 25.43 -2.78 0.89
CA ARG A 396 24.53 -3.94 0.92
C ARG A 396 23.15 -3.54 1.43
N LEU A 397 22.11 -4.02 0.76
CA LEU A 397 20.72 -3.83 1.15
C LEU A 397 20.21 -4.99 2.00
N GLY A 398 19.48 -4.68 3.06
CA GLY A 398 18.68 -5.64 3.83
C GLY A 398 17.23 -5.55 3.38
N LEU A 399 16.64 -6.62 2.87
CA LEU A 399 15.26 -6.67 2.42
C LEU A 399 14.44 -7.52 3.38
N ILE A 400 13.46 -6.88 4.01
CA ILE A 400 12.56 -7.51 5.00
C ILE A 400 11.10 -7.40 4.53
N ASP A 401 10.19 -8.12 5.19
CA ASP A 401 8.75 -8.13 4.93
C ASP A 401 8.38 -8.55 3.48
N TRP A 402 8.46 -9.86 3.23
CA TRP A 402 8.13 -10.47 1.95
C TRP A 402 6.64 -10.88 1.85
N GLY A 403 5.75 -10.15 2.52
CA GLY A 403 4.30 -10.37 2.43
C GLY A 403 3.77 -10.24 1.00
N LEU A 404 4.36 -9.33 0.22
CA LEU A 404 4.12 -9.19 -1.20
C LEU A 404 5.40 -9.56 -1.97
N ALA A 405 5.38 -10.70 -2.63
CA ALA A 405 6.43 -11.15 -3.55
C ALA A 405 5.78 -11.68 -4.83
N ALA A 406 6.42 -11.41 -5.96
CA ALA A 406 5.97 -11.92 -7.25
C ALA A 406 7.18 -12.27 -8.12
N GLU A 407 6.92 -12.88 -9.26
CA GLU A 407 7.94 -13.33 -10.19
C GLU A 407 7.57 -12.95 -11.62
N PHE A 408 8.63 -12.81 -12.42
CA PHE A 408 8.51 -12.75 -13.86
C PHE A 408 9.33 -13.88 -14.51
N SER A 409 8.70 -14.59 -15.42
CA SER A 409 9.40 -15.48 -16.35
C SER A 409 10.27 -14.68 -17.32
N LEU A 410 11.22 -15.34 -17.99
CA LEU A 410 12.04 -14.71 -19.02
C LEU A 410 11.19 -14.06 -20.14
N GLU A 411 10.08 -14.72 -20.54
CA GLU A 411 9.18 -14.19 -21.56
C GLU A 411 8.50 -12.90 -21.09
N GLU A 412 8.00 -12.86 -19.85
CA GLU A 412 7.38 -11.67 -19.28
C GLU A 412 8.37 -10.52 -19.17
N ARG A 413 9.60 -10.79 -18.75
CA ARG A 413 10.68 -9.79 -18.68
C ARG A 413 11.06 -9.24 -20.05
N LEU A 414 11.09 -10.10 -21.08
CA LEU A 414 11.29 -9.67 -22.47
C LEU A 414 10.21 -8.66 -22.88
N HIS A 415 8.93 -8.99 -22.66
CA HIS A 415 7.84 -8.09 -22.99
C HIS A 415 7.90 -6.80 -22.20
N LEU A 416 8.24 -6.86 -20.90
CA LEU A 416 8.40 -5.68 -20.07
C LEU A 416 9.55 -4.77 -20.58
N ALA A 417 10.70 -5.35 -20.95
CA ALA A 417 11.81 -4.61 -21.54
C ALA A 417 11.41 -3.94 -22.88
N GLN A 418 10.59 -4.62 -23.68
CA GLN A 418 10.08 -4.08 -24.94
C GLN A 418 9.02 -2.96 -24.71
N LEU A 419 8.21 -3.04 -23.64
CA LEU A 419 7.33 -1.94 -23.24
C LEU A 419 8.14 -0.70 -22.82
N MET A 420 9.15 -0.89 -21.96
CA MET A 420 10.03 0.20 -21.54
C MET A 420 10.72 0.85 -22.75
N LEU A 421 11.20 0.03 -23.68
CA LEU A 421 11.76 0.52 -24.93
C LEU A 421 10.73 1.27 -25.80
N GLY A 422 9.50 0.76 -25.88
CA GLY A 422 8.39 1.40 -26.59
C GLY A 422 8.07 2.79 -26.03
N LEU A 423 8.00 2.92 -24.71
CA LEU A 423 7.82 4.21 -24.03
C LEU A 423 9.00 5.14 -24.30
N TYR A 424 10.23 4.64 -24.15
CA TYR A 424 11.43 5.44 -24.44
C TYR A 424 11.45 5.94 -25.90
N LEU A 425 11.12 5.08 -26.87
CA LEU A 425 11.09 5.42 -28.29
C LEU A 425 9.85 6.21 -28.71
N LYS A 426 8.79 6.23 -27.89
CA LYS A 426 7.44 6.69 -28.21
C LYS A 426 6.84 5.90 -29.40
N ASP A 427 6.98 4.57 -29.35
CA ASP A 427 6.55 3.63 -30.37
C ASP A 427 5.25 2.94 -29.96
N GLU A 428 4.12 3.51 -30.38
CA GLU A 428 2.76 3.01 -30.08
C GLU A 428 2.55 1.56 -30.51
N LYS A 429 3.10 1.18 -31.66
CA LYS A 429 2.96 -0.17 -32.20
C LYS A 429 3.68 -1.19 -31.31
N ARG A 430 4.88 -0.85 -30.83
CA ARG A 430 5.64 -1.69 -29.90
C ARG A 430 4.90 -1.82 -28.58
N LEU A 431 4.40 -0.71 -28.05
CA LEU A 431 3.60 -0.72 -26.83
C LEU A 431 2.39 -1.64 -26.95
N ALA A 432 1.57 -1.47 -27.99
CA ALA A 432 0.39 -2.29 -28.22
C ALA A 432 0.73 -3.79 -28.34
N ASN A 433 1.80 -4.14 -29.05
CA ASN A 433 2.20 -5.53 -29.26
C ASN A 433 2.67 -6.22 -27.98
N HIS A 434 3.23 -5.48 -27.05
CA HIS A 434 3.80 -6.04 -25.81
C HIS A 434 2.92 -5.82 -24.58
N SER A 435 1.83 -5.01 -24.66
CA SER A 435 0.91 -4.75 -23.54
C SER A 435 0.19 -5.99 -23.00
N ARG A 436 0.13 -7.08 -23.78
CA ARG A 436 -0.45 -8.36 -23.35
C ARG A 436 0.20 -8.96 -22.09
N VAL A 437 1.44 -8.59 -21.77
CA VAL A 437 2.10 -9.03 -20.53
C VAL A 437 1.48 -8.39 -19.30
N LEU A 438 0.82 -7.26 -19.46
CA LEU A 438 0.22 -6.47 -18.39
C LEU A 438 -1.20 -6.96 -18.03
N VAL A 439 -1.82 -7.81 -18.87
CA VAL A 439 -3.22 -8.21 -18.70
C VAL A 439 -3.38 -9.73 -18.61
N ASP A 440 -4.45 -10.18 -17.94
CA ASP A 440 -4.85 -11.57 -17.90
C ASP A 440 -5.75 -11.92 -19.09
N GLY A 441 -5.47 -13.08 -19.70
CA GLY A 441 -6.19 -13.58 -20.87
C GLY A 441 -5.49 -13.30 -22.21
N LEU A 442 -5.93 -14.01 -23.25
CA LEU A 442 -5.46 -13.77 -24.62
C LEU A 442 -6.44 -12.81 -25.29
N PRO A 443 -5.96 -11.70 -25.87
CA PRO A 443 -6.81 -10.78 -26.59
C PRO A 443 -7.44 -11.45 -27.83
N GLU A 444 -8.71 -11.22 -28.07
CA GLU A 444 -9.36 -11.51 -29.34
C GLU A 444 -8.86 -10.53 -30.42
N ALA A 445 -9.12 -10.81 -31.69
CA ALA A 445 -8.60 -9.99 -32.81
C ALA A 445 -9.03 -8.50 -32.73
N GLU A 446 -10.17 -8.19 -32.13
CA GLU A 446 -10.65 -6.82 -31.88
C GLU A 446 -9.89 -6.09 -30.78
N ASP A 447 -9.24 -6.81 -29.86
CA ASP A 447 -8.50 -6.24 -28.74
C ASP A 447 -7.23 -5.51 -29.18
N SER A 448 -6.66 -5.88 -30.34
CA SER A 448 -5.47 -5.22 -30.87
C SER A 448 -5.68 -3.73 -31.20
N VAL A 449 -6.91 -3.32 -31.47
CA VAL A 449 -7.26 -1.91 -31.74
C VAL A 449 -7.31 -1.16 -30.41
N ARG A 450 -8.02 -1.68 -29.40
CA ARG A 450 -8.13 -1.06 -28.06
C ARG A 450 -6.76 -0.92 -27.39
N MET A 451 -5.90 -1.94 -27.46
CA MET A 451 -4.53 -1.85 -26.96
C MET A 451 -3.70 -0.77 -27.66
N ARG A 452 -3.93 -0.58 -28.98
CA ARG A 452 -3.25 0.48 -29.72
C ARG A 452 -3.77 1.85 -29.33
N ASP A 453 -5.07 2.00 -29.13
CA ASP A 453 -5.68 3.27 -28.71
C ASP A 453 -5.19 3.65 -27.30
N ALA A 454 -5.11 2.70 -26.35
CA ALA A 454 -4.51 2.92 -25.04
C ALA A 454 -3.03 3.34 -25.16
N ALA A 455 -2.24 2.66 -25.99
CA ALA A 455 -0.85 3.00 -26.22
C ALA A 455 -0.68 4.41 -26.83
N ALA A 456 -1.55 4.78 -27.80
CA ALA A 456 -1.53 6.09 -28.42
C ALA A 456 -1.84 7.20 -27.42
N LYS A 457 -2.86 7.04 -26.56
CA LYS A 457 -3.20 8.00 -25.50
C LYS A 457 -2.00 8.29 -24.59
N VAL A 458 -1.26 7.25 -24.18
CA VAL A 458 -0.07 7.41 -23.33
C VAL A 458 1.07 8.13 -24.05
N VAL A 459 1.31 7.81 -25.33
CA VAL A 459 2.40 8.43 -26.12
C VAL A 459 2.09 9.89 -26.46
N GLU A 460 0.84 10.22 -26.74
CA GLU A 460 0.37 11.58 -27.08
C GLU A 460 0.12 12.44 -25.84
N GLY A 461 -0.02 11.82 -24.66
CA GLY A 461 -0.26 12.50 -23.40
C GLY A 461 0.85 13.52 -23.06
N ASN A 462 0.44 14.63 -22.46
CA ASN A 462 1.37 15.66 -21.93
C ASN A 462 1.72 15.40 -20.46
N GLY A 463 1.66 14.13 -20.02
CA GLY A 463 1.92 13.71 -18.65
C GLY A 463 3.40 13.75 -18.27
N SER A 464 3.79 12.86 -17.39
CA SER A 464 5.18 12.66 -16.99
C SER A 464 6.02 12.10 -18.14
N ASP A 465 7.32 12.41 -18.17
CA ASP A 465 8.27 11.70 -19.03
C ASP A 465 8.92 10.50 -18.30
N GLU A 466 8.57 10.26 -17.02
CA GLU A 466 9.12 9.15 -16.22
C GLU A 466 8.53 7.80 -16.66
N MET A 467 9.38 6.85 -16.98
CA MET A 467 9.02 5.56 -17.60
C MET A 467 8.00 4.76 -16.77
N PHE A 468 8.20 4.65 -15.46
CA PHE A 468 7.30 3.86 -14.61
C PHE A 468 5.96 4.57 -14.35
N THR A 469 5.93 5.91 -14.40
CA THR A 469 4.68 6.69 -14.40
C THR A 469 3.89 6.45 -15.69
N LEU A 470 4.57 6.43 -16.84
CA LEU A 470 3.93 6.12 -18.12
C LEU A 470 3.44 4.66 -18.21
N LEU A 471 4.15 3.72 -17.57
CA LEU A 471 3.66 2.34 -17.44
C LEU A 471 2.40 2.25 -16.57
N ASP A 472 2.31 3.03 -15.50
CA ASP A 472 1.11 3.11 -14.65
C ASP A 472 -0.07 3.75 -15.40
N GLU A 473 0.19 4.81 -16.19
CA GLU A 473 -0.80 5.39 -17.09
C GLU A 473 -1.29 4.35 -18.11
N LEU A 474 -0.39 3.54 -18.69
CA LEU A 474 -0.76 2.48 -19.61
C LEU A 474 -1.63 1.40 -18.95
N LEU A 475 -1.32 1.00 -17.70
CA LEU A 475 -2.18 0.10 -16.94
C LEU A 475 -3.58 0.68 -16.73
N THR A 476 -3.64 1.96 -16.36
CA THR A 476 -4.90 2.68 -16.13
C THR A 476 -5.74 2.74 -17.42
N GLU A 477 -5.13 3.05 -18.56
CA GLU A 477 -5.83 3.06 -19.86
C GLU A 477 -6.32 1.66 -20.25
N LEU A 478 -5.50 0.62 -20.07
CA LEU A 478 -5.92 -0.76 -20.33
C LEU A 478 -7.07 -1.19 -19.42
N ALA A 479 -7.05 -0.83 -18.13
CA ALA A 479 -8.14 -1.10 -17.21
C ALA A 479 -9.43 -0.36 -17.62
N SER A 480 -9.32 0.90 -18.08
CA SER A 480 -10.46 1.69 -18.57
C SER A 480 -11.09 1.11 -19.83
N GLU A 481 -10.31 0.39 -20.65
CA GLU A 481 -10.79 -0.35 -21.82
C GLU A 481 -11.36 -1.75 -21.44
N GLY A 482 -11.45 -2.07 -20.14
CA GLY A 482 -12.05 -3.31 -19.64
C GLY A 482 -11.10 -4.50 -19.55
N TYR A 483 -9.79 -4.31 -19.68
CA TYR A 483 -8.84 -5.40 -19.49
C TYR A 483 -8.61 -5.67 -17.99
N LYS A 484 -8.57 -6.96 -17.63
CA LYS A 484 -8.15 -7.38 -16.30
C LYS A 484 -6.63 -7.29 -16.19
N ILE A 485 -6.14 -6.40 -15.33
CA ILE A 485 -4.70 -6.23 -15.13
C ILE A 485 -4.10 -7.42 -14.39
N ARG A 486 -2.96 -7.90 -14.87
CA ARG A 486 -2.20 -8.98 -14.25
C ARG A 486 -1.61 -8.54 -12.92
N TYR A 487 -1.81 -9.34 -11.89
CA TYR A 487 -1.37 -9.04 -10.52
C TYR A 487 0.14 -8.76 -10.41
N SER A 488 1.00 -9.58 -11.05
CA SER A 488 2.46 -9.36 -11.03
C SER A 488 2.86 -8.05 -11.68
N ALA A 489 2.20 -7.65 -12.78
CA ALA A 489 2.45 -6.39 -13.46
C ALA A 489 2.04 -5.18 -12.59
N ALA A 490 0.84 -5.20 -12.01
CA ALA A 490 0.36 -4.14 -11.14
C ALA A 490 1.26 -3.94 -9.92
N ILE A 491 1.65 -5.04 -9.24
CA ILE A 491 2.56 -4.99 -8.09
C ILE A 491 3.94 -4.47 -8.49
N PHE A 492 4.48 -4.92 -9.62
CA PHE A 492 5.79 -4.46 -10.09
C PHE A 492 5.79 -2.96 -10.34
N ILE A 493 4.83 -2.45 -11.11
CA ILE A 493 4.76 -1.03 -11.43
C ILE A 493 4.57 -0.20 -10.17
N LYS A 494 3.67 -0.61 -9.25
CA LYS A 494 3.51 0.01 -7.95
C LYS A 494 4.83 0.02 -7.14
N SER A 495 5.56 -1.09 -7.14
CA SER A 495 6.85 -1.18 -6.46
C SER A 495 7.88 -0.19 -7.04
N GLN A 496 7.90 -0.02 -8.37
CA GLN A 496 8.80 0.92 -9.04
C GLN A 496 8.47 2.39 -8.71
N LEU A 497 7.19 2.76 -8.62
CA LEU A 497 6.78 4.10 -8.16
C LEU A 497 7.21 4.35 -6.70
N THR A 498 7.14 3.33 -5.85
CA THR A 498 7.63 3.42 -4.46
C THR A 498 9.16 3.58 -4.43
N ILE A 499 9.87 2.82 -5.23
CA ILE A 499 11.34 2.90 -5.37
C ILE A 499 11.75 4.29 -5.88
N SER A 500 11.06 4.84 -6.88
CA SER A 500 11.32 6.19 -7.39
C SER A 500 11.25 7.25 -6.26
N GLY A 501 10.28 7.10 -5.33
CA GLY A 501 10.21 7.94 -4.14
C GLY A 501 11.47 7.83 -3.25
N ILE A 502 11.93 6.61 -2.98
CA ILE A 502 13.16 6.36 -2.20
C ILE A 502 14.39 6.94 -2.91
N LEU A 503 14.49 6.75 -4.22
CA LEU A 503 15.62 7.26 -5.01
C LEU A 503 15.70 8.78 -4.95
N LYS A 504 14.58 9.49 -5.08
CA LYS A 504 14.51 10.95 -4.97
C LYS A 504 14.79 11.45 -3.55
N GLU A 505 14.42 10.68 -2.52
CA GLU A 505 14.78 11.00 -1.14
C GLU A 505 16.28 10.82 -0.89
N LEU A 506 16.91 9.79 -1.48
CA LEU A 506 18.35 9.55 -1.40
C LEU A 506 19.16 10.58 -2.19
N ASP A 507 18.76 10.83 -3.42
CA ASP A 507 19.44 11.74 -4.34
C ASP A 507 18.37 12.46 -5.21
N PRO A 508 18.01 13.72 -4.90
CA PRO A 508 16.98 14.46 -5.64
C PRO A 508 17.28 14.63 -7.14
N GLU A 509 18.53 14.56 -7.54
CA GLU A 509 18.96 14.67 -8.95
C GLU A 509 19.06 13.30 -9.65
N PHE A 510 18.74 12.20 -8.95
CA PHE A 510 18.82 10.86 -9.52
C PHE A 510 17.73 10.65 -10.57
N ASP A 511 18.16 10.45 -11.81
CA ASP A 511 17.31 10.06 -12.93
C ASP A 511 17.37 8.53 -13.07
N GLN A 512 16.28 7.86 -12.66
CA GLN A 512 16.17 6.41 -12.68
C GLN A 512 16.18 5.87 -14.11
N ASP A 513 15.52 6.56 -15.04
CA ASP A 513 15.40 6.13 -16.43
C ASP A 513 16.74 6.22 -17.16
N ASP A 514 17.45 7.35 -17.02
CA ASP A 514 18.78 7.51 -17.58
C ASP A 514 19.76 6.50 -16.97
N TYR A 515 19.67 6.23 -15.66
CA TYR A 515 20.51 5.24 -14.99
C TYR A 515 20.28 3.81 -15.52
N VAL A 516 19.02 3.38 -15.65
CA VAL A 516 18.66 2.05 -16.18
C VAL A 516 19.14 1.92 -17.64
N LEU A 517 18.96 2.95 -18.46
CA LEU A 517 19.46 2.98 -19.83
C LEU A 517 20.99 2.87 -19.91
N ASP A 518 21.72 3.56 -19.05
CA ASP A 518 23.20 3.46 -18.98
C ASP A 518 23.65 2.04 -18.59
N ARG A 519 22.91 1.40 -17.67
CA ARG A 519 23.17 -0.01 -17.29
C ARG A 519 22.92 -0.97 -18.45
N ILE A 520 21.83 -0.77 -19.19
CA ILE A 520 21.52 -1.55 -20.39
C ILE A 520 22.62 -1.36 -21.44
N GLU A 521 23.03 -0.13 -21.71
CA GLU A 521 24.12 0.16 -22.66
C GLU A 521 25.43 -0.53 -22.26
N GLY A 522 25.79 -0.47 -20.98
CA GLY A 522 26.95 -1.19 -20.44
C GLY A 522 26.84 -2.71 -20.64
N GLN A 523 25.62 -3.29 -20.53
CA GLN A 523 25.38 -4.70 -20.79
C GLN A 523 25.50 -5.03 -22.30
N VAL A 524 24.95 -4.20 -23.19
CA VAL A 524 25.09 -4.34 -24.64
C VAL A 524 26.56 -4.35 -25.07
N TRP A 525 27.40 -3.50 -24.47
CA TRP A 525 28.85 -3.51 -24.74
C TRP A 525 29.52 -4.81 -24.30
N ARG A 526 29.13 -5.42 -23.18
CA ARG A 526 29.64 -6.73 -22.76
C ARG A 526 29.22 -7.85 -23.71
N GLU A 527 28.11 -7.70 -24.41
CA GLU A 527 27.54 -8.61 -25.38
C GLU A 527 28.08 -8.38 -26.82
N PHE A 528 29.00 -7.43 -27.01
CA PHE A 528 29.47 -7.04 -28.35
C PHE A 528 30.01 -8.23 -29.17
N GLY A 529 30.77 -9.13 -28.56
CA GLY A 529 31.29 -10.31 -29.24
C GLY A 529 30.23 -11.26 -29.78
N PRO A 530 29.32 -11.77 -28.93
CA PRO A 530 28.15 -12.56 -29.39
C PRO A 530 27.28 -11.84 -30.41
N ARG A 531 27.02 -10.54 -30.23
CA ARG A 531 26.22 -9.72 -31.18
C ARG A 531 26.87 -9.61 -32.54
N LEU A 532 28.19 -9.42 -32.60
CA LEU A 532 28.94 -9.38 -33.83
C LEU A 532 28.86 -10.73 -34.59
N LEU A 533 28.97 -11.86 -33.87
CA LEU A 533 28.82 -13.19 -34.44
C LEU A 533 27.43 -13.39 -35.03
N HIS A 534 26.38 -13.02 -34.35
CA HIS A 534 25.00 -13.10 -34.86
C HIS A 534 24.73 -12.15 -36.02
N THR A 535 25.48 -11.08 -36.17
CA THR A 535 25.35 -10.15 -37.28
C THR A 535 26.05 -10.67 -38.53
N VAL A 536 27.24 -11.29 -38.39
CA VAL A 536 28.10 -11.65 -39.53
C VAL A 536 27.97 -13.10 -39.97
N TRP A 537 27.85 -14.03 -39.01
CA TRP A 537 27.93 -15.47 -39.31
C TRP A 537 26.59 -16.21 -39.18
N PHE A 538 25.71 -15.72 -38.30
CA PHE A 538 24.39 -16.29 -38.05
C PHE A 538 23.40 -15.14 -38.05
N PRO A 539 22.73 -14.82 -39.19
CA PRO A 539 21.86 -13.66 -39.30
C PRO A 539 20.63 -13.79 -38.40
N ALA A 540 20.79 -13.51 -37.15
CA ALA A 540 19.76 -13.45 -36.12
C ALA A 540 19.64 -12.01 -35.60
N TRP A 541 19.46 -11.05 -36.52
CA TRP A 541 19.43 -9.61 -36.20
C TRP A 541 18.39 -9.23 -35.17
N ASN A 542 17.25 -9.92 -35.23
CA ASN A 542 16.11 -9.69 -34.32
C ASN A 542 16.05 -10.69 -33.15
N SER A 543 17.12 -11.45 -32.89
CA SER A 543 17.16 -12.32 -31.71
C SER A 543 17.21 -11.50 -30.42
N HIS A 544 16.46 -11.92 -29.42
CA HIS A 544 16.47 -11.39 -28.06
C HIS A 544 17.22 -12.30 -27.07
N ASP A 545 18.01 -13.25 -27.58
CA ASP A 545 18.78 -14.23 -26.76
C ASP A 545 19.97 -13.61 -26.03
N TYR A 546 19.89 -12.33 -25.73
CA TYR A 546 20.89 -11.58 -24.99
C TYR A 546 20.40 -11.26 -23.57
N ARG A 547 21.31 -11.17 -22.64
CA ARG A 547 20.98 -10.79 -21.25
C ARG A 547 20.32 -9.41 -21.15
N SER A 548 20.63 -8.51 -22.08
CA SER A 548 19.98 -7.19 -22.20
C SER A 548 18.55 -7.25 -22.70
N LEU A 549 18.03 -8.42 -23.13
CA LEU A 549 16.71 -8.63 -23.72
C LEU A 549 16.38 -7.73 -24.94
N LEU A 550 17.42 -7.14 -25.53
CA LEU A 550 17.33 -6.28 -26.69
C LEU A 550 17.95 -6.94 -27.91
N SER A 551 17.25 -6.89 -29.04
CA SER A 551 17.81 -7.29 -30.33
C SER A 551 18.85 -6.28 -30.85
N ASN A 552 19.58 -6.61 -31.91
CA ASN A 552 20.47 -5.65 -32.55
C ASN A 552 19.70 -4.49 -33.21
N GLU A 553 18.44 -4.70 -33.62
CA GLU A 553 17.57 -3.64 -34.13
C GLU A 553 17.17 -2.67 -33.02
N ASP A 554 16.79 -3.19 -31.84
CA ASP A 554 16.47 -2.39 -30.67
C ASP A 554 17.64 -1.49 -30.27
N VAL A 555 18.86 -2.06 -30.20
CA VAL A 555 20.09 -1.31 -29.86
C VAL A 555 20.35 -0.18 -30.88
N LYS A 556 20.16 -0.45 -32.16
CA LYS A 556 20.29 0.57 -33.22
C LYS A 556 19.27 1.71 -33.01
N ASP A 557 18.02 1.38 -32.69
CA ASP A 557 16.95 2.38 -32.50
C ASP A 557 17.23 3.27 -31.29
N VAL A 558 17.67 2.68 -30.17
CA VAL A 558 18.11 3.42 -28.98
C VAL A 558 19.27 4.37 -29.32
N HIS A 559 20.27 3.87 -30.03
CA HIS A 559 21.45 4.66 -30.39
C HIS A 559 21.09 5.83 -31.32
N MET A 560 20.24 5.62 -32.33
CA MET A 560 19.78 6.67 -33.21
C MET A 560 19.03 7.77 -32.45
N LYS A 561 18.14 7.40 -31.52
CA LYS A 561 17.39 8.38 -30.71
C LYS A 561 18.31 9.17 -29.79
N ARG A 562 19.26 8.51 -29.13
CA ARG A 562 20.24 9.16 -28.22
C ARG A 562 21.14 10.14 -28.98
N THR A 563 21.63 9.73 -30.14
CA THR A 563 22.40 10.58 -31.06
C THR A 563 21.59 11.77 -31.55
N GLY A 564 20.35 11.57 -31.91
CA GLY A 564 19.43 12.64 -32.31
C GLY A 564 19.18 13.67 -31.20
N ARG A 565 19.00 13.23 -29.94
CA ARG A 565 18.89 14.11 -28.77
C ARG A 565 20.17 14.90 -28.54
N PHE A 566 21.34 14.27 -28.66
CA PHE A 566 22.64 14.93 -28.52
C PHE A 566 22.80 16.05 -29.56
N PHE A 567 22.52 15.79 -30.83
CA PHE A 567 22.60 16.82 -31.87
C PHE A 567 21.58 17.95 -31.67
N LYS A 568 20.38 17.67 -31.21
CA LYS A 568 19.41 18.70 -30.82
C LYS A 568 19.92 19.58 -29.67
N LYS A 569 20.51 18.99 -28.65
CA LYS A 569 21.06 19.71 -27.49
C LYS A 569 22.26 20.58 -27.86
N VAL A 570 23.18 20.03 -28.69
CA VAL A 570 24.33 20.76 -29.22
C VAL A 570 23.88 21.85 -30.21
N GLY A 571 22.97 21.55 -31.11
CA GLY A 571 22.40 22.54 -32.06
C GLY A 571 21.69 23.69 -31.35
N LYS A 572 20.93 23.42 -30.28
CA LYS A 572 20.30 24.44 -29.46
C LYS A 572 21.33 25.27 -28.72
N GLY A 573 22.36 24.66 -28.11
CA GLY A 573 23.44 25.38 -27.42
C GLY A 573 24.26 26.27 -28.37
N ILE A 574 24.50 25.81 -29.61
CA ILE A 574 25.16 26.63 -30.65
C ILE A 574 24.24 27.78 -31.08
N TRP A 575 22.94 27.52 -31.26
CA TRP A 575 21.97 28.54 -31.64
C TRP A 575 21.78 29.59 -30.54
N ASP A 576 21.67 29.17 -29.29
CA ASP A 576 21.57 30.07 -28.13
C ASP A 576 22.87 30.88 -27.94
N GLY A 577 24.05 30.29 -28.23
CA GLY A 577 25.33 31.00 -28.22
C GLY A 577 25.46 32.02 -29.35
N ILE A 578 24.94 31.74 -30.53
CA ILE A 578 24.93 32.67 -31.67
C ILE A 578 23.95 33.84 -31.44
N THR A 579 22.77 33.58 -30.88
CA THR A 579 21.76 34.62 -30.58
C THR A 579 22.18 35.54 -29.47
N LEU A 580 22.95 35.08 -28.46
CA LEU A 580 23.51 35.90 -27.41
C LEU A 580 24.66 36.82 -27.90
N GLN A 581 25.41 36.41 -28.94
CA GLN A 581 26.46 37.27 -29.52
C GLN A 581 25.92 38.43 -30.38
N TRP A 582 24.64 38.42 -30.77
CA TRP A 582 24.02 39.49 -31.55
C TRP A 582 23.22 40.48 -30.66
N LEU A 583 23.17 40.25 -29.34
CA LEU A 583 22.44 41.09 -28.37
C LEU A 583 23.37 41.91 -27.44
N PHE A 584 24.70 41.82 -27.64
CA PHE A 584 25.71 42.68 -27.00
C PHE A 584 26.60 43.34 -28.11
#